data_70fed6f46e679e8118e18d53094b8aca
#
_entry.id   70fed6f46e679e8118e18d53094b8aca
#
_cell.length_a   1.000
_cell.length_b   1.000
_cell.length_c   1.000
_cell.angle_alpha   90.00
_cell.angle_beta   90.00
_cell.angle_gamma   90.00
#
_symmetry.space_group_name_H-M   'P 1'
#
loop_
_entity.id
_entity.type
_entity.pdbx_description
1 polymer ?
#
loop_
_entity_poly.entity_id
_entity_poly.type
_entity_poly.pdbx_seq_one_letter_code
_entity_poly.pdbx_strand_id
1 'polypeptide(L)'
;MITMLIDHIGACVFERGLLLVDEIRNDAALFEMLRNTDRILRLIGRVSFPIFCFLLVEGFLHTHDRKKYALRLFLFALVSEIPFDLAIMGRLFDPVHQNVFFTLLIGLLAMMLCDYFRMQAQPVAQVLVLILAMVLAWALHTDYGYRGVLLIELLYIFRYDRMKQVVAGAVAFSWETTAPVSYTHLTLPTT
;
A
#
# COMPACT_ATOMS: atom_id res chain seq x y z
N MET A 1 5.89 3.54 -11.56
CA MET A 1 7.08 4.33 -11.12
C MET A 1 6.76 5.82 -11.03
N ILE A 2 6.37 6.49 -12.13
CA ILE A 2 6.08 7.95 -12.14
C ILE A 2 4.97 8.32 -11.14
N THR A 3 3.86 7.61 -11.13
CA THR A 3 2.72 7.85 -10.23
C THR A 3 3.11 7.70 -8.75
N MET A 4 3.98 6.76 -8.41
CA MET A 4 4.51 6.61 -7.07
C MET A 4 5.43 7.77 -6.67
N LEU A 5 6.26 8.27 -7.61
CA LEU A 5 7.08 9.46 -7.37
C LEU A 5 6.20 10.68 -7.10
N ILE A 6 5.12 10.86 -7.86
CA ILE A 6 4.13 11.93 -7.66
C ILE A 6 3.52 11.84 -6.26
N ASP A 7 3.14 10.64 -5.81
CA ASP A 7 2.64 10.40 -4.46
C ASP A 7 3.63 10.82 -3.37
N HIS A 8 4.90 10.42 -3.53
CA HIS A 8 5.95 10.78 -2.56
C HIS A 8 6.25 12.28 -2.54
N ILE A 9 6.15 12.97 -3.69
CA ILE A 9 6.25 14.43 -3.72
C ILE A 9 5.10 15.05 -2.91
N GLY A 10 3.86 14.58 -3.07
CA GLY A 10 2.73 15.01 -2.25
C GLY A 10 3.02 14.80 -0.76
N ALA A 11 3.34 13.58 -0.35
CA ALA A 11 3.57 13.25 1.04
C ALA A 11 4.75 14.00 1.68
N CYS A 12 5.90 14.06 1.02
CA CYS A 12 7.13 14.60 1.62
C CYS A 12 7.25 16.11 1.47
N VAL A 13 6.89 16.66 0.29
CA VAL A 13 7.08 18.11 0.01
C VAL A 13 5.87 18.91 0.46
N PHE A 14 4.66 18.46 0.12
CA PHE A 14 3.44 19.21 0.46
C PHE A 14 2.99 18.95 1.89
N GLU A 15 2.67 17.72 2.28
CA GLU A 15 2.14 17.43 3.62
C GLU A 15 3.15 17.74 4.73
N ARG A 16 4.41 17.34 4.56
CA ARG A 16 5.45 17.50 5.60
C ARG A 16 6.33 18.73 5.45
N GLY A 17 6.45 19.28 4.27
CA GLY A 17 7.21 20.49 4.02
C GLY A 17 6.33 21.73 4.11
N LEU A 18 5.60 21.99 3.04
CA LEU A 18 4.93 23.27 2.83
C LEU A 18 3.75 23.51 3.76
N LEU A 19 2.87 22.52 3.96
CA LEU A 19 1.65 22.69 4.77
C LEU A 19 1.92 22.83 6.28
N LEU A 20 3.13 22.60 6.75
CA LEU A 20 3.53 22.79 8.15
C LEU A 20 4.15 24.18 8.41
N VAL A 21 4.45 24.97 7.37
CA VAL A 21 5.02 26.30 7.54
C VAL A 21 3.95 27.28 8.04
N ASP A 22 4.21 27.95 9.15
CA ASP A 22 3.24 28.86 9.80
C ASP A 22 2.83 30.02 8.89
N GLU A 23 3.74 30.56 8.07
CA GLU A 23 3.46 31.61 7.11
C GLU A 23 2.41 31.18 6.07
N ILE A 24 2.51 29.93 5.60
CA ILE A 24 1.55 29.35 4.65
C ILE A 24 0.22 29.07 5.34
N ARG A 25 0.23 28.60 6.58
CA ARG A 25 -0.99 28.31 7.34
C ARG A 25 -1.79 29.56 7.68
N ASN A 26 -1.13 30.70 7.80
CA ASN A 26 -1.77 31.99 8.08
C ASN A 26 -2.38 32.63 6.82
N ASP A 27 -1.95 32.23 5.62
CA ASP A 27 -2.57 32.62 4.34
C ASP A 27 -3.57 31.55 3.89
N ALA A 28 -4.84 31.79 4.18
CA ALA A 28 -5.92 30.84 3.90
C ALA A 28 -6.03 30.49 2.40
N ALA A 29 -5.77 31.42 1.49
CA ALA A 29 -5.87 31.18 0.05
C ALA A 29 -4.70 30.30 -0.44
N LEU A 30 -3.49 30.61 0.00
CA LEU A 30 -2.30 29.82 -0.33
C LEU A 30 -2.37 28.42 0.26
N PHE A 31 -2.81 28.30 1.52
CA PHE A 31 -3.00 27.00 2.20
C PHE A 31 -3.99 26.10 1.46
N GLU A 32 -5.16 26.62 1.09
CA GLU A 32 -6.16 25.87 0.32
C GLU A 32 -5.67 25.46 -1.07
N MET A 33 -4.94 26.32 -1.75
CA MET A 33 -4.33 26.00 -3.05
C MET A 33 -3.33 24.84 -2.92
N LEU A 34 -2.42 24.91 -1.97
CA LEU A 34 -1.41 23.87 -1.73
C LEU A 34 -2.05 22.56 -1.28
N ARG A 35 -3.06 22.62 -0.41
CA ARG A 35 -3.82 21.45 0.04
C ARG A 35 -4.57 20.77 -1.10
N ASN A 36 -5.15 21.53 -2.02
CA ASN A 36 -5.82 20.97 -3.19
C ASN A 36 -4.81 20.34 -4.16
N THR A 37 -3.65 20.96 -4.34
CA THR A 37 -2.56 20.40 -5.15
C THR A 37 -2.08 19.09 -4.56
N ASP A 38 -1.82 19.04 -3.25
CA ASP A 38 -1.44 17.82 -2.55
C ASP A 38 -2.49 16.71 -2.77
N ARG A 39 -3.78 17.03 -2.56
CA ARG A 39 -4.87 16.07 -2.79
C ARG A 39 -4.84 15.47 -4.20
N ILE A 40 -4.58 16.28 -5.23
CA ILE A 40 -4.49 15.81 -6.62
C ILE A 40 -3.28 14.89 -6.80
N LEU A 41 -2.10 15.27 -6.27
CA LEU A 41 -0.89 14.46 -6.35
C LEU A 41 -1.08 13.11 -5.66
N ARG A 42 -1.67 13.11 -4.48
CA ARG A 42 -2.00 11.90 -3.71
C ARG A 42 -3.02 11.02 -4.43
N LEU A 43 -4.02 11.61 -5.07
CA LEU A 43 -5.02 10.88 -5.86
C LEU A 43 -4.37 10.16 -7.05
N ILE A 44 -3.51 10.84 -7.80
CA ILE A 44 -2.74 10.25 -8.90
C ILE A 44 -1.82 9.14 -8.37
N GLY A 45 -1.18 9.39 -7.23
CA GLY A 45 -0.27 8.45 -6.58
C GLY A 45 -0.93 7.14 -6.19
N ARG A 46 -2.14 7.19 -5.64
CA ARG A 46 -2.90 6.01 -5.19
C ARG A 46 -3.22 5.00 -6.29
N VAL A 47 -3.24 5.42 -7.57
CA VAL A 47 -3.37 4.49 -8.71
C VAL A 47 -2.19 3.51 -8.79
N SER A 48 -1.04 3.87 -8.23
CA SER A 48 0.16 3.03 -8.25
C SER A 48 -0.06 1.69 -7.57
N PHE A 49 -0.73 1.68 -6.42
CA PHE A 49 -0.86 0.48 -5.60
C PHE A 49 -1.64 -0.65 -6.29
N PRO A 50 -2.84 -0.44 -6.86
CA PRO A 50 -3.52 -1.47 -7.65
C PRO A 50 -2.69 -2.00 -8.82
N ILE A 51 -1.90 -1.12 -9.47
CA ILE A 51 -0.98 -1.53 -10.54
C ILE A 51 0.12 -2.44 -10.00
N PHE A 52 0.72 -2.12 -8.84
CA PHE A 52 1.73 -2.98 -8.22
C PHE A 52 1.15 -4.32 -7.78
N CYS A 53 -0.07 -4.34 -7.21
CA CYS A 53 -0.76 -5.58 -6.87
C CYS A 53 -0.99 -6.45 -8.12
N PHE A 54 -1.43 -5.85 -9.21
CA PHE A 54 -1.61 -6.55 -10.49
C PHE A 54 -0.28 -7.11 -11.01
N LEU A 55 0.79 -6.30 -11.03
CA LEU A 55 2.12 -6.75 -11.47
C LEU A 55 2.70 -7.84 -10.54
N LEU A 56 2.40 -7.80 -9.25
CA LEU A 56 2.78 -8.84 -8.29
C LEU A 56 2.13 -10.18 -8.66
N VAL A 57 0.82 -10.16 -8.96
CA VAL A 57 0.07 -11.35 -9.37
C VAL A 57 0.60 -11.90 -10.71
N GLU A 58 0.81 -11.03 -11.70
CA GLU A 58 1.41 -11.43 -12.98
C GLU A 58 2.83 -12.00 -12.78
N GLY A 59 3.64 -11.35 -11.96
CA GLY A 59 4.97 -11.85 -11.59
C GLY A 59 4.92 -13.23 -10.93
N PHE A 60 3.97 -13.45 -10.01
CA PHE A 60 3.76 -14.75 -9.37
C PHE A 60 3.37 -15.85 -10.36
N LEU A 61 2.52 -15.54 -11.32
CA LEU A 61 2.07 -16.51 -12.32
C LEU A 61 3.17 -16.90 -13.30
N HIS A 62 4.09 -15.98 -13.62
CA HIS A 62 5.13 -16.18 -14.63
C HIS A 62 6.50 -16.53 -14.04
N THR A 63 6.68 -16.44 -12.70
CA THR A 63 7.98 -16.76 -12.09
C THR A 63 8.20 -18.26 -11.96
N HIS A 64 9.39 -18.72 -12.33
CA HIS A 64 9.78 -20.12 -12.15
C HIS A 64 10.12 -20.44 -10.68
N ASP A 65 10.73 -19.51 -9.95
CA ASP A 65 11.15 -19.70 -8.57
C ASP A 65 10.45 -18.68 -7.63
N ARG A 66 9.32 -19.13 -7.11
CA ARG A 66 8.48 -18.32 -6.20
C ARG A 66 9.19 -17.97 -4.89
N LYS A 67 10.06 -18.86 -4.41
CA LYS A 67 10.84 -18.61 -3.17
C LYS A 67 11.85 -17.49 -3.37
N LYS A 68 12.57 -17.49 -4.49
CA LYS A 68 13.48 -16.39 -4.82
C LYS A 68 12.73 -15.08 -5.05
N TYR A 69 11.52 -15.14 -5.61
CA TYR A 69 10.69 -13.96 -5.78
C TYR A 69 10.30 -13.36 -4.40
N ALA A 70 9.81 -14.19 -3.48
CA ALA A 70 9.49 -13.76 -2.11
C ALA A 70 10.74 -13.22 -1.38
N LEU A 71 11.90 -13.88 -1.51
CA LEU A 71 13.14 -13.42 -0.89
C LEU A 71 13.56 -12.04 -1.42
N ARG A 72 13.51 -11.82 -2.73
CA ARG A 72 13.81 -10.51 -3.33
C ARG A 72 12.87 -9.44 -2.82
N LEU A 73 11.57 -9.72 -2.76
CA LEU A 73 10.57 -8.78 -2.26
C LEU A 73 10.81 -8.45 -0.78
N PHE A 74 11.16 -9.45 0.04
CA PHE A 74 11.54 -9.27 1.44
C PHE A 74 12.78 -8.38 1.60
N LEU A 75 13.82 -8.62 0.81
CA LEU A 75 15.03 -7.78 0.84
C LEU A 75 14.72 -6.34 0.43
N PHE A 76 13.87 -6.15 -0.59
CA PHE A 76 13.40 -4.82 -0.96
C PHE A 76 12.56 -4.16 0.14
N ALA A 77 11.72 -4.91 0.85
CA ALA A 77 10.97 -4.40 1.99
C ALA A 77 11.92 -3.84 3.07
N LEU A 78 12.95 -4.61 3.44
CA LEU A 78 13.94 -4.19 4.45
C LEU A 78 14.75 -2.95 4.01
N VAL A 79 15.22 -2.94 2.75
CA VAL A 79 16.00 -1.80 2.24
C VAL A 79 15.13 -0.54 2.12
N SER A 80 13.85 -0.70 1.77
CA SER A 80 12.90 0.40 1.60
C SER A 80 12.39 0.98 2.92
N GLU A 81 12.58 0.28 4.04
CA GLU A 81 12.14 0.76 5.36
C GLU A 81 12.90 2.03 5.76
N ILE A 82 14.22 2.06 5.57
CA ILE A 82 15.05 3.22 5.93
C ILE A 82 14.60 4.51 5.24
N PRO A 83 14.50 4.58 3.89
CA PRO A 83 14.01 5.78 3.22
C PRO A 83 12.53 6.08 3.52
N PHE A 84 11.70 5.07 3.76
CA PHE A 84 10.30 5.24 4.13
C PHE A 84 10.18 5.91 5.50
N ASP A 85 10.84 5.40 6.53
CA ASP A 85 10.82 5.96 7.89
C ASP A 85 11.39 7.37 7.92
N LEU A 86 12.50 7.60 7.21
CA LEU A 86 13.11 8.92 7.14
C LEU A 86 12.18 9.93 6.45
N ALA A 87 11.54 9.55 5.36
CA ALA A 87 10.65 10.43 4.59
C ALA A 87 9.32 10.67 5.29
N ILE A 88 8.75 9.64 5.94
CA ILE A 88 7.40 9.70 6.53
C ILE A 88 7.44 10.03 8.02
N MET A 89 8.36 9.47 8.80
CA MET A 89 8.41 9.65 10.26
C MET A 89 9.51 10.61 10.72
N GLY A 90 10.43 11.01 9.83
CA GLY A 90 11.58 11.85 10.18
C GLY A 90 12.56 11.15 11.14
N ARG A 91 12.51 9.82 11.22
CA ARG A 91 13.35 8.95 12.05
C ARG A 91 13.99 7.88 11.17
N LEU A 92 15.15 7.35 11.60
CA LEU A 92 15.85 6.30 10.86
C LEU A 92 15.16 4.93 10.97
N PHE A 93 14.36 4.72 12.00
CA PHE A 93 13.65 3.47 12.23
C PHE A 93 12.37 3.72 13.05
N ASP A 94 11.23 3.31 12.53
CA ASP A 94 9.95 3.31 13.21
C ASP A 94 9.28 1.92 13.08
N PRO A 95 9.28 1.10 14.14
CA PRO A 95 8.71 -0.25 14.07
C PRO A 95 7.18 -0.27 14.05
N VAL A 96 6.52 0.88 14.16
CA VAL A 96 5.06 0.95 14.27
C VAL A 96 4.37 0.83 12.91
N HIS A 97 4.95 1.43 11.87
CA HIS A 97 4.37 1.42 10.52
C HIS A 97 5.35 0.82 9.54
N GLN A 98 4.89 -0.14 8.76
CA GLN A 98 5.70 -0.86 7.77
C GLN A 98 5.39 -0.37 6.36
N ASN A 99 6.40 -0.29 5.50
CA ASN A 99 6.24 0.16 4.12
C ASN A 99 5.37 -0.79 3.27
N VAL A 100 4.95 -0.34 2.10
CA VAL A 100 4.08 -1.05 1.17
C VAL A 100 4.62 -2.42 0.72
N PHE A 101 5.95 -2.62 0.69
CA PHE A 101 6.52 -3.91 0.28
C PHE A 101 6.21 -5.03 1.26
N PHE A 102 5.99 -4.73 2.56
CA PHE A 102 5.52 -5.73 3.52
C PHE A 102 4.09 -6.17 3.21
N THR A 103 3.19 -5.26 2.80
CA THR A 103 1.85 -5.63 2.32
C THR A 103 1.93 -6.56 1.11
N LEU A 104 2.77 -6.19 0.12
CA LEU A 104 2.98 -6.99 -1.09
C LEU A 104 3.58 -8.37 -0.75
N LEU A 105 4.52 -8.44 0.20
CA LEU A 105 5.13 -9.70 0.65
C LEU A 105 4.10 -10.61 1.32
N ILE A 106 3.29 -10.08 2.25
CA ILE A 106 2.23 -10.84 2.92
C ILE A 106 1.24 -11.39 1.88
N GLY A 107 0.81 -10.57 0.93
CA GLY A 107 -0.05 -11.00 -0.17
C GLY A 107 0.60 -12.08 -1.04
N LEU A 108 1.88 -11.94 -1.38
CA LEU A 108 2.62 -12.97 -2.13
C LEU A 108 2.69 -14.30 -1.39
N LEU A 109 2.98 -14.28 -0.09
CA LEU A 109 3.03 -15.48 0.74
C LEU A 109 1.65 -16.12 0.87
N ALA A 110 0.59 -15.30 1.01
CA ALA A 110 -0.79 -15.77 1.02
C ALA A 110 -1.14 -16.46 -0.31
N MET A 111 -0.84 -15.87 -1.46
CA MET A 111 -1.02 -16.51 -2.78
C MET A 111 -0.29 -17.85 -2.88
N MET A 112 0.96 -17.94 -2.39
CA MET A 112 1.72 -19.20 -2.39
C MET A 112 1.03 -20.28 -1.57
N LEU A 113 0.52 -19.95 -0.38
CA LEU A 113 -0.19 -20.89 0.49
C LEU A 113 -1.57 -21.24 -0.06
N CYS A 114 -2.31 -20.27 -0.59
CA CYS A 114 -3.60 -20.51 -1.24
C CYS A 114 -3.46 -21.44 -2.46
N ASP A 115 -2.40 -21.24 -3.27
CA ASP A 115 -2.11 -22.13 -4.41
C ASP A 115 -1.78 -23.55 -3.95
N TYR A 116 -0.98 -23.71 -2.88
CA TYR A 116 -0.67 -25.00 -2.28
C TYR A 116 -1.92 -25.73 -1.79
N PHE A 117 -2.80 -25.08 -1.00
CA PHE A 117 -4.02 -25.68 -0.51
C PHE A 117 -5.07 -25.91 -1.59
N ARG A 118 -5.07 -25.12 -2.65
CA ARG A 118 -5.90 -25.34 -3.83
C ARG A 118 -5.55 -26.66 -4.51
N MET A 119 -4.26 -26.97 -4.67
CA MET A 119 -3.81 -28.23 -5.24
C MET A 119 -4.19 -29.43 -4.39
N GLN A 120 -4.42 -29.24 -3.09
CA GLN A 120 -4.89 -30.29 -2.17
C GLN A 120 -6.42 -30.33 -2.05
N ALA A 121 -7.15 -29.55 -2.84
CA ALA A 121 -8.61 -29.42 -2.78
C ALA A 121 -9.14 -29.07 -1.36
N GLN A 122 -8.44 -28.18 -0.65
CA GLN A 122 -8.77 -27.72 0.71
C GLN A 122 -9.26 -26.27 0.71
N PRO A 123 -10.52 -25.99 0.33
CA PRO A 123 -11.03 -24.62 0.23
C PRO A 123 -11.11 -23.90 1.58
N VAL A 124 -11.39 -24.63 2.68
CA VAL A 124 -11.42 -24.04 4.02
C VAL A 124 -10.04 -23.51 4.42
N ALA A 125 -8.98 -24.26 4.12
CA ALA A 125 -7.62 -23.82 4.41
C ALA A 125 -7.24 -22.55 3.62
N GLN A 126 -7.69 -22.41 2.37
CA GLN A 126 -7.49 -21.18 1.58
C GLN A 126 -8.14 -19.97 2.24
N VAL A 127 -9.39 -20.10 2.72
CA VAL A 127 -10.08 -19.02 3.43
C VAL A 127 -9.36 -18.67 4.74
N LEU A 128 -8.89 -19.65 5.49
CA LEU A 128 -8.12 -19.41 6.71
C LEU A 128 -6.80 -18.68 6.42
N VAL A 129 -6.09 -19.05 5.36
CA VAL A 129 -4.86 -18.36 4.94
C VAL A 129 -5.15 -16.90 4.63
N LEU A 130 -6.21 -16.61 3.87
CA LEU A 130 -6.61 -15.24 3.56
C LEU A 130 -6.89 -14.43 4.83
N ILE A 131 -7.70 -14.98 5.74
CA ILE A 131 -8.04 -14.31 7.01
C ILE A 131 -6.77 -14.04 7.83
N LEU A 132 -5.89 -15.04 7.98
CA LEU A 132 -4.65 -14.90 8.72
C LEU A 132 -3.71 -13.86 8.10
N ALA A 133 -3.60 -13.82 6.78
CA ALA A 133 -2.79 -12.82 6.07
C ALA A 133 -3.34 -11.40 6.27
N MET A 134 -4.67 -11.23 6.22
CA MET A 134 -5.32 -9.94 6.49
C MET A 134 -5.10 -9.49 7.94
N VAL A 135 -5.25 -10.39 8.91
CA VAL A 135 -4.99 -10.11 10.34
C VAL A 135 -3.52 -9.76 10.56
N LEU A 136 -2.60 -10.47 9.92
CA LEU A 136 -1.16 -10.19 10.02
C LEU A 136 -0.82 -8.80 9.47
N ALA A 137 -1.34 -8.44 8.29
CA ALA A 137 -1.13 -7.13 7.69
C ALA A 137 -1.70 -6.00 8.57
N TRP A 138 -2.85 -6.23 9.18
CA TRP A 138 -3.43 -5.29 10.14
C TRP A 138 -2.61 -5.17 11.43
N ALA A 139 -2.17 -6.28 12.01
CA ALA A 139 -1.38 -6.30 13.25
C ALA A 139 0.01 -5.68 13.09
N LEU A 140 0.63 -5.83 11.93
CA LEU A 140 1.92 -5.22 11.59
C LEU A 140 1.79 -3.75 11.12
N HIS A 141 0.58 -3.19 11.06
CA HIS A 141 0.32 -1.82 10.58
C HIS A 141 1.00 -1.54 9.23
N THR A 142 0.96 -2.52 8.32
CA THR A 142 1.55 -2.34 6.99
C THR A 142 0.77 -1.30 6.19
N ASP A 143 1.46 -0.55 5.34
CA ASP A 143 0.82 0.38 4.41
C ASP A 143 -0.21 -0.38 3.54
N TYR A 144 -1.40 0.18 3.35
CA TYR A 144 -2.59 -0.50 2.80
C TYR A 144 -3.16 -1.68 3.62
N GLY A 145 -2.47 -2.21 4.63
CA GLY A 145 -2.95 -3.19 5.59
C GLY A 145 -3.73 -4.37 4.99
N TYR A 146 -4.81 -4.77 5.65
CA TYR A 146 -5.66 -5.90 5.21
C TYR A 146 -6.34 -5.67 3.84
N ARG A 147 -6.62 -4.40 3.47
CA ARG A 147 -7.25 -4.05 2.18
C ARG A 147 -6.32 -4.36 1.01
N GLY A 148 -5.02 -4.08 1.18
CA GLY A 148 -4.01 -4.40 0.19
C GLY A 148 -3.89 -5.90 -0.04
N VAL A 149 -3.86 -6.70 1.02
CA VAL A 149 -3.84 -8.17 0.94
C VAL A 149 -5.10 -8.69 0.25
N LEU A 150 -6.29 -8.16 0.61
CA LEU A 150 -7.55 -8.54 -0.02
C LEU A 150 -7.54 -8.24 -1.53
N LEU A 151 -7.05 -7.07 -1.93
CA LEU A 151 -6.93 -6.72 -3.36
C LEU A 151 -6.03 -7.70 -4.11
N ILE A 152 -4.86 -8.02 -3.56
CA ILE A 152 -3.92 -8.98 -4.17
C ILE A 152 -4.60 -10.33 -4.39
N GLU A 153 -5.28 -10.85 -3.37
CA GLU A 153 -5.98 -12.14 -3.46
C GLU A 153 -7.16 -12.10 -4.44
N LEU A 154 -7.93 -11.01 -4.50
CA LEU A 154 -9.00 -10.85 -5.48
C LEU A 154 -8.45 -10.83 -6.92
N LEU A 155 -7.35 -10.11 -7.15
CA LEU A 155 -6.69 -10.10 -8.46
C LEU A 155 -6.17 -11.49 -8.84
N TYR A 156 -5.67 -12.26 -7.86
CA TYR A 156 -5.23 -13.63 -8.07
C TYR A 156 -6.39 -14.59 -8.34
N ILE A 157 -7.49 -14.48 -7.60
CA ILE A 157 -8.69 -15.31 -7.82
C ILE A 157 -9.26 -15.05 -9.22
N PHE A 158 -9.33 -13.79 -9.62
CA PHE A 158 -9.86 -13.38 -10.93
C PHE A 158 -8.82 -13.34 -12.06
N ARG A 159 -7.67 -13.98 -11.91
CA ARG A 159 -6.55 -13.93 -12.87
C ARG A 159 -6.90 -14.35 -14.31
N TYR A 160 -7.96 -15.10 -14.50
CA TYR A 160 -8.45 -15.52 -15.82
C TYR A 160 -9.58 -14.64 -16.38
N ASP A 161 -10.03 -13.63 -15.61
CA ASP A 161 -11.11 -12.71 -15.99
C ASP A 161 -10.64 -11.27 -15.84
N ARG A 162 -10.17 -10.69 -16.93
CA ARG A 162 -9.62 -9.31 -16.95
C ARG A 162 -10.64 -8.27 -16.51
N MET A 163 -11.94 -8.46 -16.83
CA MET A 163 -12.98 -7.52 -16.43
C MET A 163 -13.15 -7.51 -14.91
N LYS A 164 -13.16 -8.67 -14.27
CA LYS A 164 -13.24 -8.75 -12.80
C LYS A 164 -12.00 -8.18 -12.13
N GLN A 165 -10.80 -8.36 -12.70
CA GLN A 165 -9.59 -7.73 -12.19
C GLN A 165 -9.68 -6.20 -12.25
N VAL A 166 -10.14 -5.64 -13.37
CA VAL A 166 -10.35 -4.19 -13.51
C VAL A 166 -11.35 -3.68 -12.50
N VAL A 167 -12.48 -4.36 -12.33
CA VAL A 167 -13.51 -3.99 -11.34
C VAL A 167 -12.95 -4.06 -9.91
N ALA A 168 -12.21 -5.12 -9.56
CA ALA A 168 -11.59 -5.24 -8.25
C ALA A 168 -10.60 -4.09 -7.97
N GLY A 169 -9.77 -3.75 -8.96
CA GLY A 169 -8.84 -2.62 -8.87
C GLY A 169 -9.55 -1.27 -8.73
N ALA A 170 -10.63 -1.05 -9.50
CA ALA A 170 -11.43 0.18 -9.44
C ALA A 170 -12.15 0.33 -8.10
N VAL A 171 -12.71 -0.75 -7.56
CA VAL A 171 -13.36 -0.76 -6.24
C VAL A 171 -12.34 -0.46 -5.14
N ALA A 172 -11.17 -1.09 -5.18
CA ALA A 172 -10.10 -0.83 -4.22
C ALA A 172 -9.64 0.63 -4.28
N PHE A 173 -9.42 1.17 -5.48
CA PHE A 173 -9.07 2.57 -5.68
C PHE A 173 -10.14 3.52 -5.11
N SER A 174 -11.42 3.27 -5.41
CA SER A 174 -12.53 4.08 -4.88
C SER A 174 -12.58 4.03 -3.35
N TRP A 175 -12.35 2.87 -2.78
CA TRP A 175 -12.32 2.70 -1.31
C TRP A 175 -11.18 3.51 -0.66
N GLU A 176 -9.98 3.48 -1.24
CA GLU A 176 -8.84 4.27 -0.75
C GLU A 176 -9.05 5.78 -0.90
N THR A 177 -9.79 6.21 -1.93
CA THR A 177 -10.07 7.64 -2.14
C THR A 177 -11.18 8.18 -1.26
N THR A 178 -12.13 7.35 -0.83
CA THR A 178 -13.24 7.72 0.06
C THR A 178 -12.91 7.59 1.54
N ALA A 179 -11.89 6.81 1.90
CA ALA A 179 -11.41 6.76 3.27
C ALA A 179 -10.93 8.16 3.68
N PRO A 180 -11.40 8.72 4.82
CA PRO A 180 -10.89 10.00 5.28
C PRO A 180 -9.38 9.88 5.41
N VAL A 181 -8.65 10.80 4.78
CA VAL A 181 -7.21 10.93 5.00
C VAL A 181 -7.08 11.20 6.49
N SER A 182 -6.60 10.21 7.22
CA SER A 182 -6.43 10.33 8.66
C SER A 182 -5.26 11.28 8.90
N TYR A 183 -5.56 12.56 9.06
CA TYR A 183 -4.62 13.57 9.53
C TYR A 183 -4.27 13.39 11.02
N THR A 184 -4.43 12.16 11.54
CA THR A 184 -4.24 11.83 12.96
C THR A 184 -2.81 12.05 13.47
N HIS A 185 -1.88 12.42 12.60
CA HIS A 185 -0.53 12.79 13.03
C HIS A 185 -0.31 14.31 13.11
N LEU A 186 -1.34 15.11 12.85
CA LEU A 186 -1.33 16.57 13.01
C LEU A 186 -1.99 17.04 14.33
N THR A 187 -2.08 16.20 15.33
CA THR A 187 -2.33 16.68 16.70
C THR A 187 -1.10 17.44 17.16
N LEU A 188 -1.16 18.75 17.00
CA LEU A 188 -0.26 19.68 17.66
C LEU A 188 -0.23 19.35 19.15
N PRO A 189 0.94 19.35 19.81
CA PRO A 189 0.97 19.44 21.27
C PRO A 189 0.29 20.76 21.63
N THR A 190 -0.87 20.68 22.26
CA THR A 190 -1.48 21.81 22.93
C THR A 190 -0.57 22.15 24.11
N THR A 191 0.24 23.19 23.95
CA THR A 191 0.87 23.87 25.09
C THR A 191 -0.13 24.77 25.78
#